data_0655a28509afc9027cbe15be8e82c7b7
#
_entry.id   0655a28509afc9027cbe15be8e82c7b7
#
_cell.length_a   1.000
_cell.length_b   1.000
_cell.length_c   1.000
_cell.angle_alpha   90.00
_cell.angle_beta   90.00
_cell.angle_gamma   90.00
#
_symmetry.space_group_name_H-M   'P 1'
#
loop_
_entity.id
_entity.type
_entity.pdbx_description
1 polymer ?
#
loop_
_entity_poly.entity_id
_entity_poly.type
_entity_poly.pdbx_seq_one_letter_code
_entity_poly.pdbx_strand_id
1 'polypeptide(L)'
;MRRAGVDQPAIDAAVGQLHQHRLLDDAAFAQQWIEQRQVARPRGARLLRSELRQHGVEAATAEAAAAVVDDSAEADAYRAASRRAHQLAELDERVFKQRLGQFLARRGFDWNTIAAVVEHLWRELGGPDLGQ
;
A
#
# COMPACT_ATOMS: atom_id res chain seq x y z
N MET A 1 44.67 2.10 27.55
CA MET A 1 44.49 3.46 28.04
C MET A 1 43.04 3.92 27.79
N ARG A 2 42.45 4.50 28.77
CA ARG A 2 41.13 4.99 28.64
C ARG A 2 41.13 6.42 28.11
N ARG A 3 40.34 6.70 27.12
CA ARG A 3 40.26 8.05 26.60
C ARG A 3 39.50 8.95 27.55
N ALA A 4 40.10 10.08 27.84
CA ALA A 4 39.46 11.06 28.69
C ALA A 4 38.21 11.60 28.02
N GLY A 5 37.17 11.76 28.78
CA GLY A 5 35.94 12.31 28.27
C GLY A 5 35.03 11.34 27.54
N VAL A 6 35.47 10.11 27.34
CA VAL A 6 34.60 9.11 26.70
C VAL A 6 33.75 8.44 27.78
N ASP A 7 32.47 8.53 27.66
CA ASP A 7 31.52 7.95 28.58
C ASP A 7 30.58 7.07 27.78
N GLN A 8 30.69 5.75 27.96
CA GLN A 8 29.91 4.81 27.18
C GLN A 8 28.40 4.98 27.36
N PRO A 9 27.88 5.14 28.59
CA PRO A 9 26.45 5.39 28.73
C PRO A 9 25.98 6.65 28.02
N ALA A 10 26.77 7.70 28.01
CA ALA A 10 26.41 8.94 27.31
C ALA A 10 26.42 8.71 25.80
N ILE A 11 27.39 7.95 25.30
CA ILE A 11 27.44 7.61 23.88
C ILE A 11 26.24 6.76 23.50
N ASP A 12 25.91 5.77 24.31
CA ASP A 12 24.77 4.90 24.04
C ASP A 12 23.48 5.70 24.04
N ALA A 13 23.32 6.65 24.96
CA ALA A 13 22.14 7.49 25.01
C ALA A 13 22.03 8.35 23.76
N ALA A 14 23.15 8.92 23.31
CA ALA A 14 23.16 9.75 22.11
C ALA A 14 22.82 8.94 20.88
N VAL A 15 23.37 7.74 20.77
CA VAL A 15 23.05 6.85 19.65
C VAL A 15 21.58 6.47 19.66
N GLY A 16 21.04 6.18 20.87
CA GLY A 16 19.63 5.85 21.01
C GLY A 16 18.72 6.99 20.59
N GLN A 17 19.11 8.22 20.94
CA GLN A 17 18.33 9.40 20.55
C GLN A 17 18.36 9.61 19.04
N LEU A 18 19.52 9.43 18.41
CA LEU A 18 19.63 9.53 16.97
C LEU A 18 18.78 8.50 16.27
N HIS A 19 18.79 7.28 16.79
CA HIS A 19 18.00 6.20 16.23
C HIS A 19 16.50 6.50 16.31
N GLN A 20 16.04 6.98 17.47
CA GLN A 20 14.64 7.34 17.65
C GLN A 20 14.24 8.48 16.73
N HIS A 21 15.12 9.47 16.59
CA HIS A 21 14.85 10.60 15.72
C HIS A 21 14.68 10.15 14.28
N ARG A 22 15.54 9.26 13.86
CA ARG A 22 15.49 8.71 12.51
C ARG A 22 14.21 7.92 12.28
N LEU A 23 13.77 7.15 13.28
CA LEU A 23 12.53 6.39 13.16
C LEU A 23 11.32 7.32 13.03
N LEU A 24 11.31 8.42 13.77
CA LEU A 24 10.23 9.40 13.67
C LEU A 24 10.22 10.04 12.30
N ASP A 25 11.39 10.38 11.76
CA ASP A 25 11.50 10.95 10.43
C ASP A 25 11.02 9.96 9.36
N ASP A 26 11.38 8.69 9.51
CA ASP A 26 10.95 7.65 8.59
C ASP A 26 9.44 7.46 8.64
N ALA A 27 8.87 7.49 9.84
CA ALA A 27 7.42 7.34 9.99
C ALA A 27 6.68 8.51 9.34
N ALA A 28 7.18 9.73 9.52
CA ALA A 28 6.58 10.90 8.90
C ALA A 28 6.70 10.84 7.37
N PHE A 29 7.86 10.43 6.88
CA PHE A 29 8.06 10.26 5.45
C PHE A 29 7.10 9.21 4.89
N ALA A 30 6.98 8.08 5.59
CA ALA A 30 6.12 6.99 5.13
C ALA A 30 4.67 7.43 5.03
N GLN A 31 4.19 8.14 6.03
CA GLN A 31 2.82 8.62 6.05
C GLN A 31 2.58 9.57 4.87
N GLN A 32 3.48 10.51 4.65
CA GLN A 32 3.35 11.46 3.57
C GLN A 32 3.40 10.77 2.21
N TRP A 33 4.30 9.80 2.06
CA TRP A 33 4.40 9.02 0.83
C TRP A 33 3.08 8.33 0.51
N ILE A 34 2.51 7.66 1.51
CA ILE A 34 1.27 6.93 1.32
C ILE A 34 0.13 7.89 0.96
N GLU A 35 0.02 9.00 1.66
CA GLU A 35 -1.04 9.96 1.38
C GLU A 35 -0.97 10.46 -0.06
N GLN A 36 0.22 10.78 -0.52
CA GLN A 36 0.39 11.26 -1.88
C GLN A 36 0.05 10.20 -2.91
N ARG A 37 0.46 8.96 -2.66
CA ARG A 37 0.20 7.88 -3.60
C ARG A 37 -1.29 7.55 -3.68
N GLN A 38 -1.95 7.51 -2.53
CA GLN A 38 -3.36 7.13 -2.50
C GLN A 38 -4.27 8.18 -3.15
N VAL A 39 -3.88 9.43 -3.12
CA VAL A 39 -4.64 10.48 -3.82
C VAL A 39 -4.53 10.32 -5.33
N ALA A 40 -3.31 10.12 -5.83
CA ALA A 40 -3.08 10.10 -7.27
C ALA A 40 -3.43 8.76 -7.90
N ARG A 41 -2.89 7.68 -7.34
CA ARG A 41 -3.04 6.33 -7.90
C ARG A 41 -3.04 5.34 -6.76
N PRO A 42 -4.21 4.99 -6.25
CA PRO A 42 -4.27 4.12 -5.07
C PRO A 42 -3.53 2.80 -5.28
N ARG A 43 -2.80 2.40 -4.25
CA ARG A 43 -2.01 1.17 -4.25
C ARG A 43 -2.35 0.36 -3.02
N GLY A 44 -2.12 -0.96 -3.11
CA GLY A 44 -2.29 -1.82 -1.96
C GLY A 44 -1.10 -1.77 -1.03
N ALA A 45 -1.29 -2.30 0.17
CA ALA A 45 -0.27 -2.25 1.21
C ALA A 45 1.04 -2.91 0.77
N ARG A 46 0.96 -4.00 0.01
CA ARG A 46 2.16 -4.72 -0.42
C ARG A 46 3.07 -3.84 -1.26
N LEU A 47 2.50 -3.13 -2.22
CA LEU A 47 3.29 -2.25 -3.07
C LEU A 47 3.82 -1.07 -2.31
N LEU A 48 3.01 -0.49 -1.43
CA LEU A 48 3.45 0.64 -0.61
C LEU A 48 4.62 0.24 0.29
N ARG A 49 4.56 -0.94 0.91
CA ARG A 49 5.68 -1.43 1.72
C ARG A 49 6.95 -1.53 0.88
N SER A 50 6.82 -2.09 -0.30
CA SER A 50 7.96 -2.25 -1.19
C SER A 50 8.56 -0.91 -1.57
N GLU A 51 7.72 0.06 -1.91
CA GLU A 51 8.19 1.39 -2.25
C GLU A 51 8.94 2.04 -1.09
N LEU A 52 8.36 1.94 0.11
CA LEU A 52 9.00 2.53 1.29
C LEU A 52 10.35 1.89 1.57
N ARG A 53 10.43 0.55 1.43
CA ARG A 53 11.70 -0.14 1.62
C ARG A 53 12.74 0.31 0.60
N GLN A 54 12.32 0.55 -0.63
CA GLN A 54 13.23 1.04 -1.66
C GLN A 54 13.76 2.43 -1.34
N HIS A 55 12.99 3.21 -0.60
CA HIS A 55 13.42 4.55 -0.16
C HIS A 55 14.17 4.52 1.16
N GLY A 56 14.51 3.35 1.65
CA GLY A 56 15.34 3.23 2.84
C GLY A 56 14.60 3.22 4.17
N VAL A 57 13.28 3.15 4.15
CA VAL A 57 12.51 3.06 5.38
C VAL A 57 12.67 1.66 5.98
N GLU A 58 12.89 1.58 7.30
CA GLU A 58 13.07 0.30 7.97
C GLU A 58 11.82 -0.57 7.82
N ALA A 59 12.04 -1.89 7.79
CA ALA A 59 10.96 -2.85 7.56
C ALA A 59 9.79 -2.66 8.53
N ALA A 60 10.08 -2.53 9.82
CA ALA A 60 9.02 -2.40 10.82
C ALA A 60 8.22 -1.11 10.61
N THR A 61 8.90 -0.01 10.30
CA THR A 61 8.24 1.26 10.06
C THR A 61 7.39 1.21 8.79
N ALA A 62 7.93 0.61 7.73
CA ALA A 62 7.18 0.46 6.49
C ALA A 62 5.95 -0.42 6.69
N GLU A 63 6.09 -1.50 7.47
CA GLU A 63 4.98 -2.40 7.75
C GLU A 63 3.88 -1.69 8.53
N ALA A 64 4.27 -0.95 9.57
CA ALA A 64 3.29 -0.23 10.39
C ALA A 64 2.54 0.82 9.57
N ALA A 65 3.26 1.55 8.72
CA ALA A 65 2.64 2.57 7.89
C ALA A 65 1.69 1.95 6.86
N ALA A 66 2.12 0.87 6.23
CA ALA A 66 1.30 0.23 5.20
C ALA A 66 0.08 -0.47 5.78
N ALA A 67 0.16 -0.94 7.02
CA ALA A 67 -0.96 -1.63 7.65
C ALA A 67 -2.19 -0.73 7.78
N VAL A 68 -2.00 0.56 7.92
CA VAL A 68 -3.11 1.50 8.01
C VAL A 68 -3.95 1.48 6.73
N VAL A 69 -3.32 1.19 5.60
CA VAL A 69 -4.00 1.17 4.31
C VAL A 69 -4.95 -0.02 4.17
N ASP A 70 -4.71 -1.09 4.94
CA ASP A 70 -5.57 -2.27 4.86
C ASP A 70 -7.01 -1.97 5.24
N ASP A 71 -7.23 -1.00 6.11
CA ASP A 71 -8.59 -0.64 6.53
C ASP A 71 -9.42 -0.07 5.40
N SER A 72 -8.78 0.54 4.41
CA SER A 72 -9.47 1.13 3.28
C SER A 72 -9.18 0.37 1.99
N ALA A 73 -8.68 -0.86 2.09
CA ALA A 73 -8.17 -1.58 0.92
C ALA A 73 -9.22 -1.75 -0.17
N GLU A 74 -10.44 -2.13 0.19
CA GLU A 74 -11.47 -2.34 -0.82
C GLU A 74 -11.88 -1.03 -1.50
N ALA A 75 -12.02 0.03 -0.72
CA ALA A 75 -12.36 1.34 -1.29
C ALA A 75 -11.25 1.83 -2.21
N ASP A 76 -10.00 1.65 -1.79
CA ASP A 76 -8.85 2.07 -2.60
C ASP A 76 -8.77 1.26 -3.88
N ALA A 77 -8.98 -0.05 -3.78
CA ALA A 77 -8.95 -0.92 -4.94
C ALA A 77 -10.08 -0.59 -5.90
N TYR A 78 -11.26 -0.31 -5.37
CA TYR A 78 -12.39 0.08 -6.20
C TYR A 78 -12.04 1.36 -6.98
N ARG A 79 -11.51 2.36 -6.31
CA ARG A 79 -11.12 3.61 -6.99
C ARG A 79 -10.04 3.35 -8.03
N ALA A 80 -9.06 2.53 -7.69
CA ALA A 80 -7.98 2.23 -8.62
C ALA A 80 -8.47 1.50 -9.87
N ALA A 81 -9.47 0.65 -9.71
CA ALA A 81 -9.91 -0.23 -10.78
C ALA A 81 -11.06 0.33 -11.61
N SER A 82 -11.79 1.33 -11.11
CA SER A 82 -13.04 1.76 -11.75
C SER A 82 -12.87 2.15 -13.20
N ARG A 83 -11.85 2.95 -13.50
CA ARG A 83 -11.64 3.39 -14.86
C ARG A 83 -11.30 2.22 -15.77
N ARG A 84 -10.44 1.34 -15.28
CA ARG A 84 -10.05 0.17 -16.06
C ARG A 84 -11.25 -0.76 -16.27
N ALA A 85 -12.09 -0.89 -15.26
CA ALA A 85 -13.27 -1.73 -15.36
C ALA A 85 -14.20 -1.24 -16.47
N HIS A 86 -14.39 0.06 -16.59
CA HIS A 86 -15.19 0.59 -17.68
C HIS A 86 -14.61 0.24 -19.03
N GLN A 87 -13.29 0.26 -19.16
CA GLN A 87 -12.63 -0.08 -20.41
C GLN A 87 -12.79 -1.56 -20.76
N LEU A 88 -12.99 -2.40 -19.76
CA LEU A 88 -13.10 -3.84 -19.95
C LEU A 88 -14.55 -4.33 -19.92
N ALA A 89 -15.51 -3.44 -19.80
CA ALA A 89 -16.88 -3.81 -19.50
C ALA A 89 -17.55 -4.68 -20.57
N GLU A 90 -17.07 -4.62 -21.80
CA GLU A 90 -17.68 -5.38 -22.89
C GLU A 90 -17.07 -6.76 -23.06
N LEU A 91 -16.05 -7.09 -22.30
CA LEU A 91 -15.44 -8.41 -22.37
C LEU A 91 -16.28 -9.41 -21.59
N ASP A 92 -16.09 -10.70 -21.89
CA ASP A 92 -16.81 -11.70 -21.13
C ASP A 92 -16.32 -11.72 -19.68
N GLU A 93 -17.09 -12.37 -18.83
CA GLU A 93 -16.84 -12.35 -17.39
C GLU A 93 -15.44 -12.85 -17.03
N ARG A 94 -15.03 -13.96 -17.62
CA ARG A 94 -13.75 -14.54 -17.29
C ARG A 94 -12.59 -13.60 -17.63
N VAL A 95 -12.65 -13.02 -18.82
CA VAL A 95 -11.59 -12.11 -19.28
C VAL A 95 -11.61 -10.83 -18.46
N PHE A 96 -12.78 -10.28 -18.22
CA PHE A 96 -12.93 -9.08 -17.39
C PHE A 96 -12.28 -9.29 -16.03
N LYS A 97 -12.66 -10.38 -15.37
CA LYS A 97 -12.17 -10.64 -14.01
C LYS A 97 -10.67 -10.91 -14.01
N GLN A 98 -10.19 -11.63 -15.00
CA GLN A 98 -8.77 -11.94 -15.09
C GLN A 98 -7.93 -10.68 -15.28
N ARG A 99 -8.32 -9.85 -16.22
CA ARG A 99 -7.55 -8.65 -16.53
C ARG A 99 -7.60 -7.63 -15.42
N LEU A 100 -8.78 -7.43 -14.84
CA LEU A 100 -8.92 -6.50 -13.74
C LEU A 100 -8.18 -6.98 -12.51
N GLY A 101 -8.23 -8.29 -12.25
CA GLY A 101 -7.49 -8.88 -11.14
C GLY A 101 -6.00 -8.71 -11.29
N GLN A 102 -5.47 -8.91 -12.50
CA GLN A 102 -4.05 -8.70 -12.76
C GLN A 102 -3.65 -7.25 -12.57
N PHE A 103 -4.50 -6.34 -13.00
CA PHE A 103 -4.26 -4.91 -12.82
C PHE A 103 -4.14 -4.57 -11.33
N LEU A 104 -5.06 -5.06 -10.52
CA LEU A 104 -5.03 -4.78 -9.08
C LEU A 104 -3.88 -5.48 -8.39
N ALA A 105 -3.51 -6.68 -8.83
CA ALA A 105 -2.35 -7.37 -8.27
C ALA A 105 -1.07 -6.56 -8.49
N ARG A 106 -0.92 -5.98 -9.67
CA ARG A 106 0.26 -5.13 -9.94
C ARG A 106 0.26 -3.88 -9.10
N ARG A 107 -0.91 -3.43 -8.66
CA ARG A 107 -1.02 -2.28 -7.76
C ARG A 107 -0.81 -2.66 -6.30
N GLY A 108 -0.57 -3.94 -6.02
CA GLY A 108 -0.19 -4.39 -4.70
C GLY A 108 -1.31 -4.81 -3.77
N PHE A 109 -2.53 -4.90 -4.28
CA PHE A 109 -3.67 -5.33 -3.45
C PHE A 109 -3.62 -6.84 -3.23
N ASP A 110 -4.11 -7.28 -2.07
CA ASP A 110 -4.10 -8.69 -1.77
C ASP A 110 -5.27 -9.40 -2.45
N TRP A 111 -5.19 -10.73 -2.48
CA TRP A 111 -6.14 -11.52 -3.23
C TRP A 111 -7.58 -11.38 -2.74
N ASN A 112 -7.77 -11.29 -1.44
CA ASN A 112 -9.13 -11.15 -0.91
C ASN A 112 -9.75 -9.83 -1.35
N THR A 113 -8.97 -8.76 -1.30
CA THR A 113 -9.43 -7.45 -1.75
C THR A 113 -9.74 -7.48 -3.24
N ILE A 114 -8.85 -8.07 -4.02
CA ILE A 114 -9.03 -8.16 -5.47
C ILE A 114 -10.32 -8.90 -5.80
N ALA A 115 -10.51 -10.06 -5.19
CA ALA A 115 -11.69 -10.88 -5.48
C ALA A 115 -12.98 -10.12 -5.18
N ALA A 116 -13.04 -9.44 -4.05
CA ALA A 116 -14.24 -8.69 -3.67
C ALA A 116 -14.52 -7.54 -4.64
N VAL A 117 -13.49 -6.78 -4.98
CA VAL A 117 -13.67 -5.60 -5.83
C VAL A 117 -13.98 -5.98 -7.27
N VAL A 118 -13.30 -7.02 -7.77
CA VAL A 118 -13.54 -7.47 -9.15
C VAL A 118 -14.96 -7.98 -9.30
N GLU A 119 -15.44 -8.75 -8.32
CA GLU A 119 -16.81 -9.25 -8.35
C GLU A 119 -17.82 -8.09 -8.29
N HIS A 120 -17.54 -7.13 -7.42
CA HIS A 120 -18.41 -5.98 -7.28
C HIS A 120 -18.52 -5.18 -8.58
N LEU A 121 -17.38 -4.92 -9.21
CA LEU A 121 -17.36 -4.15 -10.45
C LEU A 121 -17.98 -4.91 -11.61
N TRP A 122 -17.81 -6.23 -11.64
CA TRP A 122 -18.47 -7.02 -12.66
C TRP A 122 -19.97 -6.90 -12.57
N ARG A 123 -20.52 -7.05 -11.37
CA ARG A 123 -21.96 -6.90 -11.18
C ARG A 123 -22.47 -5.51 -11.51
N GLU A 124 -21.64 -4.51 -11.19
CA GLU A 124 -22.06 -3.12 -11.39
C GLU A 124 -22.04 -2.73 -12.87
N LEU A 125 -21.05 -3.19 -13.62
CA LEU A 125 -20.80 -2.69 -14.95
C LEU A 125 -20.99 -3.71 -16.06
N GLY A 126 -20.46 -4.90 -15.85
CA GLY A 126 -20.33 -5.85 -16.94
C GLY A 126 -21.22 -7.05 -16.83
N GLY A 127 -21.73 -7.31 -15.67
CA GLY A 127 -22.51 -8.50 -15.48
C GLY A 127 -23.76 -8.47 -16.31
N PRO A 128 -24.14 -9.62 -16.83
CA PRO A 128 -25.43 -9.67 -17.49
C PRO A 128 -26.46 -9.29 -16.46
N ASP A 129 -27.39 -8.49 -16.89
CA ASP A 129 -28.43 -8.12 -16.00
C ASP A 129 -29.39 -9.27 -15.89
N LEU A 130 -29.23 -10.05 -14.87
CA LEU A 130 -30.00 -11.24 -14.70
C LEU A 130 -31.38 -10.98 -14.17
N GLY A 131 -31.60 -9.81 -13.74
CA GLY A 131 -32.88 -9.45 -13.21
C GLY A 131 -33.91 -9.09 -14.25
N GLN A 132 -33.44 -8.92 -15.46
CA GLN A 132 -34.35 -8.48 -16.47
C GLN A 132 -35.27 -9.46 -16.93
#